data_d1a5c5b5bdd55c0b0c5b271a8654a50a
#
_entry.id   d1a5c5b5bdd55c0b0c5b271a8654a50a
#
_cell.length_a   1.000
_cell.length_b   1.000
_cell.length_c   1.000
_cell.angle_alpha   90.00
_cell.angle_beta   90.00
_cell.angle_gamma   90.00
#
_symmetry.space_group_name_H-M   'P 1'
#
loop_
_entity.id
_entity.type
_entity.pdbx_description
1 polymer ?
#
loop_
_entity_poly.entity_id
_entity_poly.type
_entity_poly.pdbx_seq_one_letter_code
_entity_poly.pdbx_strand_id
1 'polypeptide(L)'
;YLPFFVSFLLIFNVPDTKYIWSRAVICSIVYLFVFHFDSFSVEIKSKGYLIVPLLIFCLYFFFMQYYNDGNSNFPRTLCYIVLYFIVLPSHLIHIHVLKYMLVLGALLSSFVGFYEFFMLGNTRVGFYVLNPIPISFYFGLLLIFSVWLSFESYKKNNILCGLSVVSSFLLFICIILTETRASWMALVIVFLSCIVYSIFNSNLKKKSIYLSSLLAVIIGFGWNIPIVHNRIYDAYYQIEQYKNDNYNSSTGIRIKLWQAGLDMVKQGPLLGLHRVDVQRISNVKIQDGEYPKFLRSFLIHPNPNFHNQYVQNLVNSGFIGLLFLIVFIFLPILVFIKTRKKNTMLISCAIIQFSLISLFFDSMFLYSHVVILYCSIIMVIYYFSCGDYEKK
;
A
#
# COMPACT_ATOMS: atom_id res chain seq x y z
N TYR A 1 -16.59 -9.53 9.83
CA TYR A 1 -15.90 -8.27 10.14
C TYR A 1 -14.51 -8.44 10.75
N LEU A 2 -14.24 -9.54 11.49
CA LEU A 2 -12.99 -9.73 12.24
C LEU A 2 -11.72 -9.52 11.40
N PRO A 3 -11.57 -10.08 10.16
CA PRO A 3 -10.41 -9.81 9.33
C PRO A 3 -10.24 -8.33 8.95
N PHE A 4 -11.34 -7.59 8.69
CA PHE A 4 -11.28 -6.16 8.43
C PHE A 4 -10.87 -5.36 9.65
N PHE A 5 -11.40 -5.72 10.83
CA PHE A 5 -10.99 -5.12 12.09
C PHE A 5 -9.48 -5.24 12.29
N VAL A 6 -8.93 -6.44 12.14
CA VAL A 6 -7.48 -6.65 12.26
C VAL A 6 -6.72 -5.89 11.18
N SER A 7 -7.20 -5.86 9.92
CA SER A 7 -6.54 -5.17 8.82
C SER A 7 -6.47 -3.66 8.99
N PHE A 8 -7.48 -3.02 9.59
CA PHE A 8 -7.52 -1.56 9.69
C PHE A 8 -7.09 -1.04 11.06
N LEU A 9 -7.31 -1.78 12.14
CA LEU A 9 -6.99 -1.29 13.47
C LEU A 9 -5.68 -1.85 14.01
N LEU A 10 -5.32 -3.10 13.70
CA LEU A 10 -4.23 -3.77 14.41
C LEU A 10 -2.99 -4.03 13.58
N ILE A 11 -3.13 -4.28 12.26
CA ILE A 11 -2.07 -4.85 11.41
C ILE A 11 -0.75 -4.05 11.44
N PHE A 12 -0.81 -2.74 11.57
CA PHE A 12 0.34 -1.85 11.65
C PHE A 12 0.52 -1.19 13.03
N ASN A 13 -0.37 -1.48 13.97
CA ASN A 13 -0.36 -0.87 15.30
C ASN A 13 0.11 -1.82 16.40
N VAL A 14 0.10 -3.13 16.13
CA VAL A 14 0.50 -4.18 17.08
C VAL A 14 1.48 -5.13 16.40
N PRO A 15 2.64 -5.43 17.03
CA PRO A 15 3.58 -6.42 16.50
C PRO A 15 2.93 -7.78 16.27
N ASP A 16 3.46 -8.54 15.28
CA ASP A 16 3.05 -9.91 14.96
C ASP A 16 1.57 -10.13 14.59
N THR A 17 0.80 -9.07 14.38
CA THR A 17 -0.63 -9.12 14.07
C THR A 17 -0.94 -9.84 12.76
N LYS A 18 0.02 -10.01 11.84
CA LYS A 18 -0.15 -10.84 10.64
C LYS A 18 -0.56 -12.28 10.96
N TYR A 19 -0.10 -12.83 12.08
CA TYR A 19 -0.49 -14.17 12.54
C TYR A 19 -1.90 -14.19 13.13
N ILE A 20 -2.29 -13.14 13.85
CA ILE A 20 -3.66 -12.96 14.35
C ILE A 20 -4.62 -12.84 13.16
N TRP A 21 -4.24 -12.05 12.14
CA TRP A 21 -5.02 -11.86 10.94
C TRP A 21 -5.28 -13.18 10.19
N SER A 22 -4.25 -13.99 9.96
CA SER A 22 -4.40 -15.27 9.28
C SER A 22 -5.33 -16.23 10.03
N ARG A 23 -5.23 -16.27 11.36
CA ARG A 23 -6.15 -17.07 12.21
C ARG A 23 -7.58 -16.53 12.14
N ALA A 24 -7.75 -15.21 12.20
CA ALA A 24 -9.07 -14.58 12.06
C ALA A 24 -9.72 -14.90 10.71
N VAL A 25 -8.92 -14.92 9.62
CA VAL A 25 -9.39 -15.31 8.29
C VAL A 25 -9.82 -16.77 8.26
N ILE A 26 -9.00 -17.69 8.77
CA ILE A 26 -9.35 -19.13 8.81
C ILE A 26 -10.62 -19.36 9.60
N CYS A 27 -10.75 -18.81 10.81
CA CYS A 27 -11.95 -18.92 11.62
C CYS A 27 -13.18 -18.34 10.90
N SER A 28 -13.02 -17.20 10.21
CA SER A 28 -14.11 -16.59 9.44
C SER A 28 -14.51 -17.45 8.25
N ILE A 29 -13.56 -18.06 7.52
CA ILE A 29 -13.84 -18.96 6.40
C ILE A 29 -14.64 -20.18 6.89
N VAL A 30 -14.17 -20.82 7.97
CA VAL A 30 -14.87 -22.00 8.54
C VAL A 30 -16.29 -21.63 8.97
N TYR A 31 -16.48 -20.53 9.69
CA TYR A 31 -17.79 -20.05 10.11
C TYR A 31 -18.71 -19.79 8.91
N LEU A 32 -18.23 -19.04 7.90
CA LEU A 32 -19.03 -18.70 6.72
C LEU A 32 -19.37 -19.93 5.88
N PHE A 33 -18.44 -20.88 5.78
CA PHE A 33 -18.67 -22.13 5.05
C PHE A 33 -19.73 -23.00 5.72
N VAL A 34 -19.74 -23.05 7.05
CA VAL A 34 -20.73 -23.86 7.81
C VAL A 34 -22.11 -23.21 7.81
N PHE A 35 -22.20 -21.89 7.99
CA PHE A 35 -23.48 -21.21 8.24
C PHE A 35 -24.06 -20.45 7.04
N HIS A 36 -23.26 -20.21 5.97
CA HIS A 36 -23.65 -19.38 4.82
C HIS A 36 -23.30 -20.01 3.47
N PHE A 37 -23.18 -21.33 3.40
CA PHE A 37 -22.78 -22.05 2.19
C PHE A 37 -23.72 -21.79 1.00
N ASP A 38 -25.01 -21.63 1.25
CA ASP A 38 -26.04 -21.43 0.19
C ASP A 38 -25.78 -20.17 -0.67
N SER A 39 -25.15 -19.14 -0.08
CA SER A 39 -24.81 -17.89 -0.79
C SER A 39 -23.57 -17.98 -1.68
N PHE A 40 -22.78 -19.04 -1.53
CA PHE A 40 -21.46 -19.19 -2.15
C PHE A 40 -21.45 -19.06 -3.68
N SER A 41 -22.37 -19.76 -4.36
CA SER A 41 -22.42 -19.75 -5.83
C SER A 41 -22.82 -18.38 -6.41
N VAL A 42 -23.67 -17.65 -5.71
CA VAL A 42 -24.11 -16.30 -6.09
C VAL A 42 -22.97 -15.31 -5.91
N GLU A 43 -22.26 -15.40 -4.79
CA GLU A 43 -21.15 -14.53 -4.46
C GLU A 43 -19.96 -14.68 -5.46
N ILE A 44 -19.62 -15.91 -5.86
CA ILE A 44 -18.59 -16.15 -6.88
C ILE A 44 -18.96 -15.46 -8.20
N LYS A 45 -20.21 -15.57 -8.64
CA LYS A 45 -20.66 -14.93 -9.89
C LYS A 45 -20.59 -13.41 -9.81
N SER A 46 -20.99 -12.81 -8.70
CA SER A 46 -21.02 -11.35 -8.53
C SER A 46 -19.61 -10.74 -8.45
N LYS A 47 -18.68 -11.45 -7.80
CA LYS A 47 -17.28 -11.01 -7.53
C LYS A 47 -16.26 -11.54 -8.54
N GLY A 48 -16.69 -12.41 -9.46
CA GLY A 48 -15.80 -13.15 -10.37
C GLY A 48 -14.76 -12.29 -11.06
N TYR A 49 -15.11 -11.07 -11.45
CA TYR A 49 -14.20 -10.13 -12.12
C TYR A 49 -13.02 -9.65 -11.24
N LEU A 50 -13.10 -9.80 -9.91
CA LEU A 50 -11.99 -9.57 -8.97
C LEU A 50 -11.35 -10.89 -8.53
N ILE A 51 -12.17 -11.92 -8.28
CA ILE A 51 -11.70 -13.23 -7.81
C ILE A 51 -10.78 -13.88 -8.83
N VAL A 52 -11.17 -13.88 -10.12
CA VAL A 52 -10.39 -14.54 -11.17
C VAL A 52 -8.98 -13.96 -11.32
N PRO A 53 -8.78 -12.64 -11.45
CA PRO A 53 -7.44 -12.06 -11.47
C PRO A 53 -6.64 -12.38 -10.20
N LEU A 54 -7.25 -12.27 -9.02
CA LEU A 54 -6.58 -12.57 -7.75
C LEU A 54 -6.15 -14.04 -7.66
N LEU A 55 -6.97 -14.98 -8.13
CA LEU A 55 -6.60 -16.41 -8.21
C LEU A 55 -5.43 -16.64 -9.16
N ILE A 56 -5.47 -16.02 -10.35
CA ILE A 56 -4.37 -16.13 -11.33
C ILE A 56 -3.07 -15.60 -10.72
N PHE A 57 -3.11 -14.46 -10.02
CA PHE A 57 -1.93 -13.94 -9.33
C PHE A 57 -1.44 -14.87 -8.23
N CYS A 58 -2.36 -15.41 -7.43
CA CYS A 58 -2.04 -16.36 -6.38
C CYS A 58 -1.30 -17.58 -6.95
N LEU A 59 -1.85 -18.21 -7.99
CA LEU A 59 -1.26 -19.38 -8.66
C LEU A 59 0.10 -19.04 -9.29
N TYR A 60 0.21 -17.91 -9.98
CA TYR A 60 1.47 -17.49 -10.60
C TYR A 60 2.57 -17.26 -9.56
N PHE A 61 2.27 -16.53 -8.48
CA PHE A 61 3.30 -16.25 -7.47
C PHE A 61 3.62 -17.48 -6.60
N PHE A 62 2.71 -18.45 -6.45
CA PHE A 62 3.07 -19.77 -5.90
C PHE A 62 4.00 -20.53 -6.84
N PHE A 63 3.74 -20.53 -8.15
CA PHE A 63 4.64 -21.11 -9.12
C PHE A 63 6.03 -20.44 -9.07
N MET A 64 6.10 -19.10 -9.01
CA MET A 64 7.37 -18.39 -8.88
C MET A 64 8.08 -18.65 -7.56
N GLN A 65 7.35 -18.85 -6.46
CA GLN A 65 7.95 -19.28 -5.20
C GLN A 65 8.65 -20.62 -5.32
N TYR A 66 8.04 -21.58 -6.01
CA TYR A 66 8.63 -22.90 -6.24
C TYR A 66 9.79 -22.82 -7.25
N TYR A 67 9.60 -22.10 -8.36
CA TYR A 67 10.55 -22.06 -9.46
C TYR A 67 11.81 -21.24 -9.15
N ASN A 68 11.66 -20.07 -8.51
CA ASN A 68 12.75 -19.15 -8.23
C ASN A 68 13.14 -19.09 -6.73
N ASP A 69 12.59 -19.96 -5.90
CA ASP A 69 12.76 -19.90 -4.43
C ASP A 69 12.41 -18.51 -3.87
N GLY A 70 11.29 -17.96 -4.37
CA GLY A 70 10.82 -16.62 -4.02
C GLY A 70 10.23 -16.54 -2.62
N ASN A 71 9.93 -15.30 -2.19
CA ASN A 71 9.30 -15.05 -0.89
C ASN A 71 7.89 -15.65 -0.83
N SER A 72 7.65 -16.57 0.12
CA SER A 72 6.36 -17.22 0.33
C SER A 72 5.27 -16.32 0.95
N ASN A 73 5.64 -15.16 1.49
CA ASN A 73 4.71 -14.29 2.21
C ASN A 73 3.62 -13.72 1.28
N PHE A 74 4.00 -13.29 0.08
CA PHE A 74 3.07 -12.68 -0.87
C PHE A 74 2.00 -13.68 -1.36
N PRO A 75 2.34 -14.83 -1.98
CA PRO A 75 1.34 -15.76 -2.49
C PRO A 75 0.49 -16.37 -1.39
N ARG A 76 1.06 -16.68 -0.23
CA ARG A 76 0.33 -17.22 0.93
C ARG A 76 -0.71 -16.23 1.45
N THR A 77 -0.34 -14.95 1.56
CA THR A 77 -1.27 -13.90 1.99
C THR A 77 -2.40 -13.70 0.98
N LEU A 78 -2.07 -13.71 -0.32
CA LEU A 78 -3.08 -13.65 -1.38
C LEU A 78 -4.05 -14.83 -1.31
N CYS A 79 -3.56 -16.05 -1.07
CA CYS A 79 -4.41 -17.23 -0.94
C CYS A 79 -5.46 -17.04 0.18
N TYR A 80 -5.05 -16.62 1.37
CA TYR A 80 -5.99 -16.34 2.46
C TYR A 80 -7.03 -15.29 2.09
N ILE A 81 -6.61 -14.21 1.43
CA ILE A 81 -7.50 -13.13 0.99
C ILE A 81 -8.51 -13.62 -0.04
N VAL A 82 -8.04 -14.34 -1.04
CA VAL A 82 -8.90 -14.87 -2.11
C VAL A 82 -9.94 -15.83 -1.54
N LEU A 83 -9.52 -16.78 -0.70
CA LEU A 83 -10.44 -17.70 -0.06
C LEU A 83 -11.47 -16.99 0.82
N TYR A 84 -11.03 -16.00 1.60
CA TYR A 84 -11.95 -15.20 2.42
C TYR A 84 -12.93 -14.40 1.55
N PHE A 85 -12.47 -13.77 0.48
CA PHE A 85 -13.32 -12.96 -0.39
C PHE A 85 -14.34 -13.80 -1.16
N ILE A 86 -13.97 -15.03 -1.53
CA ILE A 86 -14.88 -16.00 -2.17
C ILE A 86 -16.07 -16.33 -1.26
N VAL A 87 -15.79 -16.66 0.01
CA VAL A 87 -16.83 -17.13 0.93
C VAL A 87 -17.59 -16.03 1.65
N LEU A 88 -17.13 -14.78 1.61
CA LEU A 88 -17.73 -13.66 2.35
C LEU A 88 -19.01 -13.17 1.67
N PRO A 89 -20.21 -13.39 2.23
CA PRO A 89 -21.46 -12.95 1.63
C PRO A 89 -21.60 -11.42 1.66
N SER A 90 -22.02 -10.83 0.55
CA SER A 90 -22.15 -9.36 0.42
C SER A 90 -23.23 -8.80 1.34
N HIS A 91 -24.32 -9.54 1.59
CA HIS A 91 -25.42 -9.10 2.45
C HIS A 91 -25.04 -9.00 3.94
N LEU A 92 -23.98 -9.68 4.38
CA LEU A 92 -23.49 -9.59 5.76
C LEU A 92 -22.64 -8.33 6.00
N ILE A 93 -22.25 -7.62 4.95
CA ILE A 93 -21.32 -6.49 5.07
C ILE A 93 -22.11 -5.17 5.08
N HIS A 94 -22.25 -4.60 6.26
CA HIS A 94 -22.83 -3.27 6.43
C HIS A 94 -21.77 -2.19 6.21
N ILE A 95 -21.98 -1.36 5.19
CA ILE A 95 -21.03 -0.30 4.77
C ILE A 95 -20.72 0.67 5.90
N HIS A 96 -21.71 0.99 6.73
CA HIS A 96 -21.50 1.90 7.87
C HIS A 96 -20.44 1.36 8.83
N VAL A 97 -20.43 0.05 9.10
CA VAL A 97 -19.45 -0.59 9.98
C VAL A 97 -18.04 -0.47 9.38
N LEU A 98 -17.88 -0.72 8.09
CA LEU A 98 -16.58 -0.55 7.42
C LEU A 98 -16.08 0.90 7.44
N LYS A 99 -16.96 1.89 7.27
CA LYS A 99 -16.62 3.31 7.37
C LYS A 99 -16.07 3.67 8.75
N TYR A 100 -16.75 3.24 9.81
CA TYR A 100 -16.29 3.48 11.17
C TYR A 100 -15.00 2.72 11.47
N MET A 101 -14.82 1.48 11.00
CA MET A 101 -13.56 0.73 11.15
C MET A 101 -12.38 1.46 10.52
N LEU A 102 -12.54 2.03 9.32
CA LEU A 102 -11.50 2.82 8.65
C LEU A 102 -11.11 4.06 9.47
N VAL A 103 -12.11 4.82 9.94
CA VAL A 103 -11.85 6.05 10.72
C VAL A 103 -11.29 5.74 12.10
N LEU A 104 -11.80 4.72 12.79
CA LEU A 104 -11.24 4.27 14.07
C LEU A 104 -9.82 3.73 13.91
N GLY A 105 -9.55 2.99 12.82
CA GLY A 105 -8.20 2.55 12.48
C GLY A 105 -7.26 3.73 12.25
N ALA A 106 -7.71 4.76 11.55
CA ALA A 106 -6.96 5.99 11.32
C ALA A 106 -6.65 6.75 12.63
N LEU A 107 -7.63 6.87 13.52
CA LEU A 107 -7.44 7.52 14.83
C LEU A 107 -6.48 6.72 15.73
N LEU A 108 -6.68 5.40 15.82
CA LEU A 108 -5.81 4.52 16.60
C LEU A 108 -4.38 4.55 16.08
N SER A 109 -4.20 4.50 14.76
CA SER A 109 -2.88 4.55 14.14
C SER A 109 -2.15 5.87 14.39
N SER A 110 -2.90 6.98 14.37
CA SER A 110 -2.35 8.29 14.73
C SER A 110 -1.92 8.32 16.19
N PHE A 111 -2.74 7.76 17.08
CA PHE A 111 -2.40 7.68 18.51
C PHE A 111 -1.13 6.83 18.74
N VAL A 112 -1.02 5.67 18.11
CA VAL A 112 0.18 4.82 18.19
C VAL A 112 1.40 5.54 17.62
N GLY A 113 1.26 6.27 16.50
CA GLY A 113 2.35 7.06 15.94
C GLY A 113 2.82 8.18 16.89
N PHE A 114 1.91 8.90 17.55
CA PHE A 114 2.27 9.90 18.55
C PHE A 114 2.89 9.27 19.80
N TYR A 115 2.36 8.14 20.27
CA TYR A 115 2.95 7.39 21.38
C TYR A 115 4.39 6.99 21.07
N GLU A 116 4.63 6.44 19.86
CA GLU A 116 5.97 6.06 19.41
C GLU A 116 6.94 7.26 19.39
N PHE A 117 6.49 8.40 18.87
CA PHE A 117 7.34 9.59 18.74
C PHE A 117 7.60 10.27 20.10
N PHE A 118 6.54 10.54 20.88
CA PHE A 118 6.65 11.35 22.10
C PHE A 118 7.01 10.53 23.34
N MET A 119 6.53 9.28 23.44
CA MET A 119 6.73 8.47 24.66
C MET A 119 7.90 7.50 24.54
N LEU A 120 8.08 6.88 23.37
CA LEU A 120 9.22 5.99 23.16
C LEU A 120 10.48 6.74 22.69
N GLY A 121 10.38 8.04 22.36
CA GLY A 121 11.51 8.87 21.97
C GLY A 121 12.14 8.48 20.63
N ASN A 122 11.40 7.77 19.76
CA ASN A 122 11.90 7.41 18.45
C ASN A 122 12.06 8.67 17.58
N THR A 123 13.19 8.78 16.89
CA THR A 123 13.45 9.90 15.98
C THR A 123 12.50 9.93 14.78
N ARG A 124 11.91 8.78 14.43
CA ARG A 124 10.97 8.60 13.32
C ARG A 124 9.90 7.61 13.72
N VAL A 125 8.65 7.89 13.32
CA VAL A 125 7.53 6.97 13.50
C VAL A 125 7.63 5.78 12.55
N GLY A 126 7.35 4.58 13.05
CA GLY A 126 7.24 3.35 12.26
C GLY A 126 8.18 2.23 12.67
N PHE A 127 9.10 2.44 13.60
CA PHE A 127 10.01 1.39 14.08
C PHE A 127 9.37 0.42 15.08
N TYR A 128 8.22 0.76 15.64
CA TYR A 128 7.55 -0.07 16.65
C TYR A 128 7.08 -1.42 16.09
N VAL A 129 6.58 -1.44 14.85
CA VAL A 129 6.04 -2.69 14.24
C VAL A 129 6.91 -3.18 13.07
N LEU A 130 7.33 -2.30 12.18
CA LEU A 130 8.06 -2.67 10.95
C LEU A 130 9.26 -1.75 10.69
N ASN A 131 9.02 -0.73 9.86
CA ASN A 131 9.91 0.38 9.56
C ASN A 131 9.07 1.55 9.01
N PRO A 132 9.61 2.79 8.99
CA PRO A 132 8.86 3.98 8.59
C PRO A 132 8.20 3.93 7.21
N ILE A 133 8.78 3.22 6.23
CA ILE A 133 8.28 3.26 4.84
C ILE A 133 6.94 2.54 4.68
N PRO A 134 6.76 1.24 5.05
CA PRO A 134 5.46 0.59 4.99
C PRO A 134 4.43 1.20 5.95
N ILE A 135 4.85 1.77 7.09
CA ILE A 135 3.95 2.49 8.00
C ILE A 135 3.44 3.79 7.34
N SER A 136 4.31 4.55 6.67
CA SER A 136 3.88 5.75 5.93
C SER A 136 2.94 5.43 4.78
N PHE A 137 3.10 4.28 4.12
CA PHE A 137 2.18 3.78 3.10
C PHE A 137 0.80 3.48 3.70
N TYR A 138 0.75 2.83 4.85
CA TYR A 138 -0.48 2.58 5.59
C TYR A 138 -1.19 3.89 5.99
N PHE A 139 -0.48 4.83 6.60
CA PHE A 139 -1.04 6.13 6.95
C PHE A 139 -1.55 6.89 5.73
N GLY A 140 -0.83 6.83 4.60
CA GLY A 140 -1.23 7.49 3.36
C GLY A 140 -2.52 6.92 2.78
N LEU A 141 -2.69 5.60 2.78
CA LEU A 141 -3.92 4.95 2.34
C LEU A 141 -5.10 5.29 3.26
N LEU A 142 -4.91 5.27 4.58
CA LEU A 142 -5.94 5.68 5.53
C LEU A 142 -6.27 7.17 5.41
N LEU A 143 -5.28 8.03 5.16
CA LEU A 143 -5.50 9.46 4.91
C LEU A 143 -6.38 9.68 3.67
N ILE A 144 -6.08 9.02 2.55
CA ILE A 144 -6.88 9.10 1.32
C ILE A 144 -8.34 8.69 1.60
N PHE A 145 -8.54 7.60 2.36
CA PHE A 145 -9.89 7.18 2.75
C PHE A 145 -10.57 8.16 3.71
N SER A 146 -9.88 8.68 4.71
CA SER A 146 -10.43 9.63 5.65
C SER A 146 -10.87 10.93 4.95
N VAL A 147 -10.05 11.45 4.04
CA VAL A 147 -10.41 12.61 3.21
C VAL A 147 -11.63 12.30 2.34
N TRP A 148 -11.65 11.14 1.69
CA TRP A 148 -12.79 10.72 0.86
C TRP A 148 -14.07 10.57 1.69
N LEU A 149 -14.01 9.95 2.88
CA LEU A 149 -15.14 9.77 3.80
C LEU A 149 -15.66 11.09 4.33
N SER A 150 -14.80 12.10 4.58
CA SER A 150 -15.22 13.41 5.02
C SER A 150 -16.14 14.08 4.00
N PHE A 151 -15.81 13.98 2.70
CA PHE A 151 -16.67 14.50 1.62
C PHE A 151 -17.95 13.70 1.43
N GLU A 152 -17.87 12.37 1.54
CA GLU A 152 -19.04 11.51 1.33
C GLU A 152 -20.05 11.65 2.47
N SER A 153 -19.58 11.84 3.70
CA SER A 153 -20.40 11.95 4.91
C SER A 153 -20.91 13.37 5.16
N TYR A 154 -20.37 14.36 4.47
CA TYR A 154 -20.79 15.77 4.64
C TYR A 154 -22.28 15.91 4.42
N LYS A 155 -22.99 16.55 5.37
CA LYS A 155 -24.46 16.71 5.44
C LYS A 155 -25.27 15.42 5.54
N LYS A 156 -24.66 14.24 5.57
CA LYS A 156 -25.35 12.95 5.73
C LYS A 156 -25.16 12.37 7.13
N ASN A 157 -23.93 12.46 7.66
CA ASN A 157 -23.55 11.98 8.98
C ASN A 157 -22.45 12.90 9.54
N ASN A 158 -22.85 13.87 10.35
CA ASN A 158 -21.96 14.89 10.88
C ASN A 158 -20.87 14.30 11.80
N ILE A 159 -21.20 13.24 12.56
CA ILE A 159 -20.23 12.56 13.45
C ILE A 159 -19.13 11.89 12.61
N LEU A 160 -19.52 11.08 11.62
CA LEU A 160 -18.55 10.43 10.75
C LEU A 160 -17.70 11.44 9.96
N CYS A 161 -18.33 12.52 9.50
CA CYS A 161 -17.62 13.61 8.81
C CYS A 161 -16.58 14.25 9.74
N GLY A 162 -16.97 14.63 10.96
CA GLY A 162 -16.06 15.24 11.95
C GLY A 162 -14.89 14.33 12.31
N LEU A 163 -15.18 13.06 12.61
CA LEU A 163 -14.14 12.06 12.91
C LEU A 163 -13.18 11.85 11.72
N SER A 164 -13.71 11.86 10.49
CA SER A 164 -12.90 11.70 9.28
C SER A 164 -11.99 12.93 9.03
N VAL A 165 -12.44 14.13 9.32
CA VAL A 165 -11.61 15.34 9.24
C VAL A 165 -10.49 15.30 10.28
N VAL A 166 -10.84 14.99 11.53
CA VAL A 166 -9.85 14.87 12.62
C VAL A 166 -8.81 13.82 12.31
N SER A 167 -9.23 12.61 11.90
CA SER A 167 -8.30 11.53 11.55
C SER A 167 -7.40 11.90 10.37
N SER A 168 -7.92 12.62 9.37
CA SER A 168 -7.11 13.11 8.25
C SER A 168 -5.98 14.04 8.70
N PHE A 169 -6.29 14.97 9.60
CA PHE A 169 -5.31 15.90 10.15
C PHE A 169 -4.24 15.18 10.97
N LEU A 170 -4.65 14.28 11.86
CA LEU A 170 -3.71 13.52 12.71
C LEU A 170 -2.81 12.59 11.88
N LEU A 171 -3.37 11.87 10.91
CA LEU A 171 -2.59 11.02 9.99
C LEU A 171 -1.59 11.83 9.18
N PHE A 172 -1.96 13.03 8.73
CA PHE A 172 -1.04 13.90 8.01
C PHE A 172 0.18 14.26 8.86
N ILE A 173 -0.01 14.60 10.15
CA ILE A 173 1.10 14.84 11.08
C ILE A 173 1.95 13.57 11.22
N CYS A 174 1.32 12.40 11.44
CA CYS A 174 2.06 11.15 11.55
C CYS A 174 2.89 10.84 10.30
N ILE A 175 2.39 11.12 9.09
CA ILE A 175 3.15 10.94 7.84
C ILE A 175 4.38 11.86 7.83
N ILE A 176 4.28 13.09 8.30
CA ILE A 176 5.45 13.97 8.46
C ILE A 176 6.47 13.34 9.42
N LEU A 177 6.01 12.85 10.57
CA LEU A 177 6.86 12.22 11.59
C LEU A 177 7.51 10.90 11.13
N THR A 178 6.99 10.24 10.09
CA THR A 178 7.70 9.09 9.47
C THR A 178 8.93 9.52 8.68
N GLU A 179 9.05 10.80 8.33
CA GLU A 179 10.12 11.36 7.50
C GLU A 179 10.30 10.64 6.15
N THR A 180 9.22 10.05 5.61
CA THR A 180 9.25 9.28 4.39
C THR A 180 8.92 10.15 3.17
N ARG A 181 9.97 10.66 2.49
CA ARG A 181 9.86 11.56 1.33
C ARG A 181 8.98 11.00 0.21
N ALA A 182 9.04 9.69 -0.02
CA ALA A 182 8.24 9.02 -1.05
C ALA A 182 6.73 9.19 -0.83
N SER A 183 6.25 9.03 0.41
CA SER A 183 4.84 9.19 0.75
C SER A 183 4.40 10.65 0.66
N TRP A 184 5.27 11.61 1.00
CA TRP A 184 4.98 13.03 0.83
C TRP A 184 4.76 13.39 -0.64
N MET A 185 5.70 12.97 -1.53
CA MET A 185 5.57 13.19 -2.97
C MET A 185 4.31 12.52 -3.53
N ALA A 186 4.05 11.27 -3.13
CA ALA A 186 2.89 10.53 -3.61
C ALA A 186 1.58 11.24 -3.23
N LEU A 187 1.45 11.72 -2.00
CA LEU A 187 0.27 12.47 -1.56
C LEU A 187 0.10 13.80 -2.29
N VAL A 188 1.17 14.56 -2.48
CA VAL A 188 1.11 15.82 -3.25
C VAL A 188 0.59 15.56 -4.66
N ILE A 189 1.10 14.55 -5.35
CA ILE A 189 0.65 14.19 -6.71
C ILE A 189 -0.82 13.75 -6.71
N VAL A 190 -1.24 12.93 -5.74
CA VAL A 190 -2.64 12.50 -5.60
C VAL A 190 -3.56 13.70 -5.37
N PHE A 191 -3.22 14.61 -4.45
CA PHE A 191 -4.04 15.80 -4.20
C PHE A 191 -4.10 16.73 -5.40
N LEU A 192 -2.98 16.97 -6.08
CA LEU A 192 -2.95 17.77 -7.31
C LEU A 192 -3.84 17.15 -8.40
N SER A 193 -3.78 15.84 -8.63
CA SER A 193 -4.63 15.18 -9.61
C SER A 193 -6.11 15.25 -9.25
N CYS A 194 -6.46 15.13 -7.95
CA CYS A 194 -7.83 15.33 -7.48
C CYS A 194 -8.32 16.75 -7.67
N ILE A 195 -7.45 17.75 -7.45
CA ILE A 195 -7.78 19.17 -7.69
C ILE A 195 -8.02 19.40 -9.19
N VAL A 196 -7.11 18.96 -10.05
CA VAL A 196 -7.24 19.10 -11.51
C VAL A 196 -8.54 18.46 -11.99
N TYR A 197 -8.81 17.22 -11.60
CA TYR A 197 -10.08 16.55 -11.94
C TYR A 197 -11.30 17.35 -11.47
N SER A 198 -11.25 17.93 -10.26
CA SER A 198 -12.37 18.66 -9.69
C SER A 198 -12.62 20.01 -10.39
N ILE A 199 -11.58 20.64 -10.93
CA ILE A 199 -11.69 21.89 -11.72
C ILE A 199 -12.46 21.62 -13.02
N PHE A 200 -12.13 20.54 -13.72
CA PHE A 200 -12.80 20.16 -14.97
C PHE A 200 -14.23 19.64 -14.76
N ASN A 201 -14.62 19.31 -13.54
CA ASN A 201 -15.96 18.82 -13.23
C ASN A 201 -16.77 19.89 -12.48
N SER A 202 -17.69 20.57 -13.20
CA SER A 202 -18.48 21.72 -12.69
C SER A 202 -19.18 21.44 -11.36
N ASN A 203 -19.63 20.20 -11.13
CA ASN A 203 -20.32 19.81 -9.89
C ASN A 203 -19.37 19.66 -8.69
N LEU A 204 -18.06 19.71 -8.91
CA LEU A 204 -17.05 19.49 -7.89
C LEU A 204 -16.19 20.74 -7.60
N LYS A 205 -16.47 21.90 -8.23
CA LYS A 205 -15.67 23.13 -8.08
C LYS A 205 -15.47 23.55 -6.61
N LYS A 206 -16.52 23.45 -5.77
CA LYS A 206 -16.39 23.75 -4.33
C LYS A 206 -15.43 22.80 -3.61
N LYS A 207 -15.38 21.52 -4.02
CA LYS A 207 -14.43 20.53 -3.48
C LYS A 207 -13.00 20.84 -3.92
N SER A 208 -12.82 21.35 -5.14
CA SER A 208 -11.52 21.80 -5.64
C SER A 208 -10.95 22.93 -4.78
N ILE A 209 -11.76 23.96 -4.48
CA ILE A 209 -11.34 25.07 -3.63
C ILE A 209 -10.90 24.56 -2.25
N TYR A 210 -11.69 23.67 -1.65
CA TYR A 210 -11.35 23.09 -0.34
C TYR A 210 -10.05 22.26 -0.39
N LEU A 211 -9.87 21.40 -1.40
CA LEU A 211 -8.65 20.61 -1.59
C LEU A 211 -7.44 21.50 -1.87
N SER A 212 -7.60 22.57 -2.65
CA SER A 212 -6.52 23.53 -2.93
C SER A 212 -6.13 24.31 -1.68
N SER A 213 -7.09 24.73 -0.88
CA SER A 213 -6.80 25.42 0.39
C SER A 213 -6.12 24.48 1.39
N LEU A 214 -6.55 23.22 1.49
CA LEU A 214 -5.92 22.22 2.31
C LEU A 214 -4.47 21.96 1.86
N LEU A 215 -4.24 21.82 0.56
CA LEU A 215 -2.89 21.63 0.01
C LEU A 215 -1.99 22.85 0.27
N ALA A 216 -2.51 24.06 0.10
CA ALA A 216 -1.77 25.29 0.37
C ALA A 216 -1.39 25.40 1.86
N VAL A 217 -2.31 25.04 2.76
CA VAL A 217 -2.03 24.95 4.22
C VAL A 217 -0.96 23.92 4.49
N ILE A 218 -1.07 22.72 3.89
CA ILE A 218 -0.09 21.64 4.04
C ILE A 218 1.31 22.09 3.61
N ILE A 219 1.43 22.73 2.45
CA ILE A 219 2.72 23.21 1.93
C ILE A 219 3.24 24.37 2.78
N GLY A 220 2.39 25.33 3.11
CA GLY A 220 2.78 26.53 3.88
C GLY A 220 3.21 26.20 5.31
N PHE A 221 2.48 25.35 6.02
CA PHE A 221 2.89 24.88 7.34
C PHE A 221 4.07 23.90 7.27
N GLY A 222 4.04 22.96 6.32
CA GLY A 222 5.11 21.97 6.15
C GLY A 222 6.48 22.62 5.92
N TRP A 223 6.54 23.71 5.14
CA TRP A 223 7.79 24.42 4.87
C TRP A 223 8.47 24.98 6.14
N ASN A 224 7.67 25.39 7.13
CA ASN A 224 8.18 25.92 8.40
C ASN A 224 8.52 24.83 9.44
N ILE A 225 8.27 23.55 9.15
CA ILE A 225 8.59 22.47 10.06
C ILE A 225 10.06 22.05 9.84
N PRO A 226 10.93 22.16 10.86
CA PRO A 226 12.36 21.83 10.71
C PRO A 226 12.61 20.42 10.13
N ILE A 227 11.79 19.45 10.51
CA ILE A 227 11.88 18.07 9.99
C ILE A 227 11.74 18.04 8.46
N VAL A 228 10.78 18.79 7.90
CA VAL A 228 10.54 18.83 6.45
C VAL A 228 11.68 19.52 5.73
N HIS A 229 12.09 20.68 6.24
CA HIS A 229 13.21 21.45 5.67
C HIS A 229 14.51 20.62 5.65
N ASN A 230 14.88 20.01 6.78
CA ASN A 230 16.06 19.16 6.87
C ASN A 230 16.01 17.99 5.89
N ARG A 231 14.86 17.33 5.73
CA ARG A 231 14.68 16.20 4.79
C ARG A 231 14.77 16.59 3.33
N ILE A 232 14.34 17.80 2.97
CA ILE A 232 14.51 18.35 1.61
C ILE A 232 15.99 18.67 1.37
N TYR A 233 16.65 19.30 2.33
CA TYR A 233 18.08 19.58 2.27
C TYR A 233 18.91 18.30 2.17
N ASP A 234 18.61 17.30 3.00
CA ASP A 234 19.24 15.96 2.92
C ASP A 234 19.08 15.33 1.54
N ALA A 235 17.91 15.49 0.89
CA ALA A 235 17.70 14.95 -0.44
C ALA A 235 18.63 15.60 -1.47
N TYR A 236 18.72 16.92 -1.43
CA TYR A 236 19.63 17.68 -2.29
C TYR A 236 21.09 17.26 -2.08
N TYR A 237 21.53 17.23 -0.81
CA TYR A 237 22.88 16.83 -0.43
C TYR A 237 23.22 15.39 -0.87
N GLN A 238 22.27 14.44 -0.73
CA GLN A 238 22.47 13.06 -1.18
C GLN A 238 22.61 12.93 -2.71
N ILE A 239 21.93 13.79 -3.48
CA ILE A 239 22.10 13.85 -4.95
C ILE A 239 23.48 14.42 -5.31
N GLU A 240 23.94 15.44 -4.60
CA GLU A 240 25.27 16.01 -4.80
C GLU A 240 26.37 15.01 -4.44
N GLN A 241 26.24 14.31 -3.34
CA GLN A 241 27.11 13.19 -2.95
C GLN A 241 27.18 12.13 -4.06
N TYR A 242 26.03 11.75 -4.62
CA TYR A 242 25.97 10.78 -5.71
C TYR A 242 26.73 11.24 -6.96
N LYS A 243 26.65 12.53 -7.31
CA LYS A 243 27.40 13.13 -8.44
C LYS A 243 28.90 13.10 -8.21
N ASN A 244 29.35 13.12 -6.96
CA ASN A 244 30.74 13.06 -6.54
C ASN A 244 31.21 11.63 -6.21
N ASP A 245 30.58 10.61 -6.81
CA ASP A 245 30.88 9.18 -6.65
C ASP A 245 30.78 8.64 -5.22
N ASN A 246 30.17 9.40 -4.32
CA ASN A 246 29.86 8.91 -2.97
C ASN A 246 28.45 8.33 -2.92
N TYR A 247 28.36 7.03 -3.06
CA TYR A 247 27.08 6.31 -3.13
C TYR A 247 26.55 5.83 -1.77
N ASN A 248 27.28 6.09 -0.67
CA ASN A 248 26.92 5.60 0.66
C ASN A 248 25.86 6.51 1.35
N SER A 249 24.78 6.79 0.64
CA SER A 249 23.63 7.53 1.13
C SER A 249 22.34 6.77 0.83
N SER A 250 21.24 7.09 1.51
CA SER A 250 19.93 6.42 1.27
C SER A 250 19.49 6.48 -0.20
N THR A 251 19.74 7.57 -0.89
CA THR A 251 19.45 7.73 -2.32
C THR A 251 20.45 6.97 -3.18
N GLY A 252 21.74 7.10 -2.89
CA GLY A 252 22.82 6.44 -3.64
C GLY A 252 22.72 4.91 -3.59
N ILE A 253 22.45 4.35 -2.40
CA ILE A 253 22.23 2.91 -2.21
C ILE A 253 21.10 2.42 -3.08
N ARG A 254 19.93 3.11 -3.09
CA ARG A 254 18.79 2.71 -3.92
C ARG A 254 19.11 2.72 -5.40
N ILE A 255 19.76 3.79 -5.91
CA ILE A 255 20.10 3.88 -7.33
C ILE A 255 21.05 2.73 -7.70
N LYS A 256 22.04 2.42 -6.87
CA LYS A 256 22.95 1.28 -7.12
C LYS A 256 22.26 -0.07 -7.04
N LEU A 257 21.30 -0.26 -6.13
CA LEU A 257 20.45 -1.47 -6.10
C LEU A 257 19.59 -1.61 -7.36
N TRP A 258 19.03 -0.51 -7.87
CA TRP A 258 18.23 -0.53 -9.10
C TRP A 258 19.10 -0.86 -10.31
N GLN A 259 20.30 -0.27 -10.41
CA GLN A 259 21.27 -0.59 -11.46
C GLN A 259 21.66 -2.07 -11.43
N ALA A 260 22.00 -2.60 -10.24
CA ALA A 260 22.32 -4.01 -10.07
C ALA A 260 21.13 -4.92 -10.46
N GLY A 261 19.92 -4.59 -10.04
CA GLY A 261 18.71 -5.34 -10.40
C GLY A 261 18.44 -5.35 -11.89
N LEU A 262 18.52 -4.19 -12.56
CA LEU A 262 18.31 -4.08 -14.01
C LEU A 262 19.39 -4.83 -14.82
N ASP A 263 20.62 -4.89 -14.31
CA ASP A 263 21.67 -5.68 -14.91
C ASP A 263 21.42 -7.20 -14.78
N MET A 264 20.94 -7.63 -13.62
CA MET A 264 20.54 -9.03 -13.37
C MET A 264 19.37 -9.48 -14.25
N VAL A 265 18.38 -8.63 -14.51
CA VAL A 265 17.21 -8.94 -15.36
C VAL A 265 17.62 -9.41 -16.76
N LYS A 266 18.76 -8.97 -17.29
CA LYS A 266 19.29 -9.42 -18.60
C LYS A 266 19.56 -10.92 -18.66
N GLN A 267 19.80 -11.58 -17.52
CA GLN A 267 20.10 -13.01 -17.43
C GLN A 267 18.82 -13.87 -17.33
N GLY A 268 17.70 -13.30 -16.90
CA GLY A 268 16.42 -14.01 -16.80
C GLY A 268 15.22 -13.11 -17.09
N PRO A 269 15.07 -12.59 -18.33
CA PRO A 269 14.12 -11.50 -18.58
C PRO A 269 12.67 -11.92 -18.44
N LEU A 270 12.28 -13.15 -18.76
CA LEU A 270 10.87 -13.56 -18.80
C LEU A 270 10.33 -14.00 -17.44
N LEU A 271 11.05 -14.90 -16.74
CA LEU A 271 10.62 -15.52 -15.49
C LEU A 271 11.46 -15.10 -14.27
N GLY A 272 12.44 -14.20 -14.47
CA GLY A 272 13.33 -13.75 -13.41
C GLY A 272 14.44 -14.76 -13.10
N LEU A 273 15.06 -14.60 -11.93
CA LEU A 273 16.21 -15.38 -11.48
C LEU A 273 15.90 -16.14 -10.20
N HIS A 274 16.47 -17.32 -10.08
CA HIS A 274 16.46 -18.07 -8.84
C HIS A 274 17.24 -17.30 -7.75
N ARG A 275 16.77 -17.34 -6.51
CA ARG A 275 17.36 -16.59 -5.38
C ARG A 275 18.86 -16.87 -5.22
N VAL A 276 19.29 -18.13 -5.36
CA VAL A 276 20.70 -18.50 -5.28
C VAL A 276 21.53 -17.87 -6.39
N ASP A 277 20.97 -17.71 -7.59
CA ASP A 277 21.66 -17.05 -8.70
C ASP A 277 21.81 -15.55 -8.45
N VAL A 278 20.79 -14.88 -7.91
CA VAL A 278 20.89 -13.46 -7.48
C VAL A 278 22.03 -13.29 -6.48
N GLN A 279 22.13 -14.17 -5.49
CA GLN A 279 23.21 -14.11 -4.49
C GLN A 279 24.58 -14.41 -5.11
N ARG A 280 24.68 -15.43 -5.99
CA ARG A 280 25.91 -15.81 -6.69
C ARG A 280 26.42 -14.68 -7.57
N ILE A 281 25.56 -14.13 -8.44
CA ILE A 281 25.90 -13.00 -9.32
C ILE A 281 26.36 -11.79 -8.49
N SER A 282 25.64 -11.50 -7.40
CA SER A 282 25.99 -10.41 -6.49
C SER A 282 27.37 -10.60 -5.86
N ASN A 283 27.68 -11.83 -5.39
CA ASN A 283 28.99 -12.14 -4.80
C ASN A 283 30.13 -11.93 -5.79
N VAL A 284 30.01 -12.48 -7.00
CA VAL A 284 31.03 -12.35 -8.05
C VAL A 284 31.26 -10.88 -8.36
N LYS A 285 30.20 -10.15 -8.70
CA LYS A 285 30.31 -8.73 -9.10
C LYS A 285 30.80 -7.81 -7.99
N ILE A 286 30.55 -8.14 -6.72
CA ILE A 286 31.12 -7.42 -5.57
C ILE A 286 32.61 -7.74 -5.42
N GLN A 287 33.04 -8.98 -5.63
CA GLN A 287 34.44 -9.38 -5.57
C GLN A 287 35.26 -8.75 -6.69
N ASP A 288 34.71 -8.69 -7.90
CA ASP A 288 35.33 -8.09 -9.08
C ASP A 288 35.33 -6.55 -9.04
N GLY A 289 34.68 -5.94 -8.03
CA GLY A 289 34.60 -4.49 -7.86
C GLY A 289 33.57 -3.79 -8.76
N GLU A 290 32.76 -4.55 -9.54
CA GLU A 290 31.70 -3.98 -10.37
C GLU A 290 30.54 -3.42 -9.53
N TYR A 291 30.22 -4.10 -8.40
CA TYR A 291 29.22 -3.63 -7.45
C TYR A 291 29.89 -3.12 -6.17
N PRO A 292 29.41 -1.99 -5.63
CA PRO A 292 29.88 -1.48 -4.34
C PRO A 292 29.70 -2.48 -3.20
N LYS A 293 30.69 -2.58 -2.31
CA LYS A 293 30.69 -3.55 -1.19
C LYS A 293 29.48 -3.42 -0.25
N PHE A 294 28.91 -2.23 -0.08
CA PHE A 294 27.76 -2.01 0.78
C PHE A 294 26.47 -2.69 0.27
N LEU A 295 26.37 -3.03 -1.04
CA LEU A 295 25.22 -3.76 -1.58
C LEU A 295 25.14 -5.20 -1.04
N ARG A 296 26.21 -5.72 -0.45
CA ARG A 296 26.25 -7.07 0.09
C ARG A 296 25.13 -7.34 1.11
N SER A 297 24.89 -6.40 2.00
CA SER A 297 23.84 -6.54 3.04
C SER A 297 22.42 -6.62 2.49
N PHE A 298 22.19 -6.10 1.28
CA PHE A 298 20.86 -6.10 0.64
C PHE A 298 20.68 -7.28 -0.32
N LEU A 299 21.71 -7.65 -1.07
CA LEU A 299 21.62 -8.63 -2.15
C LEU A 299 21.98 -10.05 -1.70
N ILE A 300 22.90 -10.19 -0.73
CA ILE A 300 23.32 -11.46 -0.17
C ILE A 300 22.58 -11.70 1.15
N HIS A 301 21.25 -11.75 1.06
CA HIS A 301 20.32 -11.94 2.15
C HIS A 301 19.33 -13.06 1.79
N PRO A 302 18.75 -13.81 2.74
CA PRO A 302 17.68 -14.79 2.45
C PRO A 302 16.51 -14.21 1.65
N ASN A 303 16.27 -12.91 1.75
CA ASN A 303 15.29 -12.19 0.93
C ASN A 303 15.97 -10.93 0.34
N PRO A 304 16.64 -11.04 -0.82
CA PRO A 304 17.24 -9.89 -1.48
C PRO A 304 16.24 -8.76 -1.68
N ASN A 305 16.64 -7.52 -1.38
CA ASN A 305 15.76 -6.36 -1.48
C ASN A 305 16.39 -5.26 -2.33
N PHE A 306 15.71 -4.87 -3.39
CA PHE A 306 16.13 -3.82 -4.32
C PHE A 306 15.58 -2.44 -3.97
N HIS A 307 14.78 -2.30 -2.90
CA HIS A 307 14.10 -1.05 -2.52
C HIS A 307 13.34 -0.39 -3.68
N ASN A 308 12.75 -1.19 -4.54
CA ASN A 308 11.88 -0.80 -5.64
C ASN A 308 11.06 -2.02 -6.04
N GLN A 309 9.74 -1.96 -5.87
CA GLN A 309 8.87 -3.11 -6.12
C GLN A 309 8.90 -3.57 -7.59
N TYR A 310 9.08 -2.66 -8.52
CA TYR A 310 9.13 -2.99 -9.95
C TYR A 310 10.42 -3.77 -10.29
N VAL A 311 11.56 -3.27 -9.83
CA VAL A 311 12.86 -3.96 -9.99
C VAL A 311 12.84 -5.29 -9.23
N GLN A 312 12.26 -5.33 -8.02
CA GLN A 312 12.10 -6.54 -7.24
C GLN A 312 11.34 -7.63 -8.01
N ASN A 313 10.22 -7.26 -8.65
CA ASN A 313 9.42 -8.19 -9.44
C ASN A 313 10.11 -8.61 -10.74
N LEU A 314 10.80 -7.68 -11.40
CA LEU A 314 11.59 -7.99 -12.59
C LEU A 314 12.68 -9.03 -12.29
N VAL A 315 13.43 -8.87 -11.19
CA VAL A 315 14.48 -9.82 -10.83
C VAL A 315 13.89 -11.16 -10.38
N ASN A 316 12.85 -11.15 -9.54
CA ASN A 316 12.31 -12.37 -8.94
C ASN A 316 11.35 -13.15 -9.85
N SER A 317 10.69 -12.49 -10.82
CA SER A 317 9.58 -13.05 -11.59
C SER A 317 9.53 -12.58 -13.04
N GLY A 318 10.56 -11.86 -13.49
CA GLY A 318 10.71 -11.38 -14.85
C GLY A 318 9.62 -10.38 -15.31
N PHE A 319 9.55 -10.16 -16.61
CA PHE A 319 8.53 -9.29 -17.22
C PHE A 319 7.10 -9.78 -16.99
N ILE A 320 6.88 -11.08 -16.92
CA ILE A 320 5.56 -11.65 -16.63
C ILE A 320 5.14 -11.29 -15.20
N GLY A 321 6.04 -11.38 -14.23
CA GLY A 321 5.77 -10.98 -12.85
C GLY A 321 5.56 -9.48 -12.69
N LEU A 322 6.27 -8.66 -13.46
CA LEU A 322 6.02 -7.22 -13.51
C LEU A 322 4.64 -6.92 -14.08
N LEU A 323 4.23 -7.57 -15.17
CA LEU A 323 2.88 -7.39 -15.74
C LEU A 323 1.80 -7.72 -14.71
N PHE A 324 1.94 -8.85 -14.01
CA PHE A 324 1.00 -9.23 -12.94
C PHE A 324 0.99 -8.25 -11.78
N LEU A 325 2.14 -7.70 -11.38
CA LEU A 325 2.21 -6.64 -10.39
C LEU A 325 1.41 -5.40 -10.84
N ILE A 326 1.61 -4.95 -12.08
CA ILE A 326 0.90 -3.77 -12.60
C ILE A 326 -0.61 -4.03 -12.59
N VAL A 327 -1.06 -5.17 -13.11
CA VAL A 327 -2.49 -5.51 -13.09
C VAL A 327 -3.02 -5.59 -11.65
N PHE A 328 -2.25 -6.14 -10.70
CA PHE A 328 -2.61 -6.17 -9.28
C PHE A 328 -2.80 -4.77 -8.69
N ILE A 329 -1.90 -3.83 -8.98
CA ILE A 329 -2.03 -2.44 -8.53
C ILE A 329 -3.29 -1.78 -9.13
N PHE A 330 -3.68 -2.15 -10.34
CA PHE A 330 -4.84 -1.58 -11.03
C PHE A 330 -6.18 -2.27 -10.69
N LEU A 331 -6.22 -3.31 -9.84
CA LEU A 331 -7.47 -3.99 -9.46
C LEU A 331 -8.58 -3.05 -8.96
N PRO A 332 -8.32 -1.96 -8.20
CA PRO A 332 -9.38 -1.02 -7.81
C PRO A 332 -10.16 -0.43 -8.97
N ILE A 333 -9.53 -0.25 -10.16
CA ILE A 333 -10.20 0.31 -11.33
C ILE A 333 -11.24 -0.66 -11.92
N LEU A 334 -11.06 -1.98 -11.74
CA LEU A 334 -12.04 -2.97 -12.20
C LEU A 334 -13.39 -2.80 -11.49
N VAL A 335 -13.36 -2.39 -10.22
CA VAL A 335 -14.58 -2.08 -9.47
C VAL A 335 -15.30 -0.90 -10.08
N PHE A 336 -14.57 0.16 -10.46
CA PHE A 336 -15.15 1.30 -11.17
C PHE A 336 -15.72 0.90 -12.54
N ILE A 337 -14.97 0.14 -13.34
CA ILE A 337 -15.40 -0.30 -14.67
C ILE A 337 -16.74 -1.06 -14.57
N LYS A 338 -16.88 -1.91 -13.56
CA LYS A 338 -18.10 -2.69 -13.32
C LYS A 338 -19.26 -1.85 -12.84
N THR A 339 -19.03 -0.92 -11.90
CA THR A 339 -20.10 -0.16 -11.21
C THR A 339 -20.42 1.17 -11.85
N ARG A 340 -19.49 1.75 -12.62
CA ARG A 340 -19.58 3.07 -13.28
C ARG A 340 -19.86 4.24 -12.33
N LYS A 341 -19.61 4.09 -11.03
CA LYS A 341 -19.84 5.15 -10.03
C LYS A 341 -18.65 6.11 -9.98
N LYS A 342 -18.89 7.41 -10.17
CA LYS A 342 -17.85 8.47 -10.14
C LYS A 342 -17.04 8.50 -8.83
N ASN A 343 -17.69 8.28 -7.69
CA ASN A 343 -17.01 8.24 -6.40
C ASN A 343 -16.03 7.06 -6.30
N THR A 344 -16.39 5.90 -6.86
CA THR A 344 -15.50 4.74 -6.95
C THR A 344 -14.31 5.01 -7.85
N MET A 345 -14.49 5.73 -8.96
CA MET A 345 -13.40 6.15 -9.83
C MET A 345 -12.36 6.98 -9.07
N LEU A 346 -12.80 8.03 -8.37
CA LEU A 346 -11.90 8.95 -7.67
C LEU A 346 -11.05 8.22 -6.63
N ILE A 347 -11.68 7.42 -5.76
CA ILE A 347 -10.95 6.70 -4.72
C ILE A 347 -10.00 5.64 -5.32
N SER A 348 -10.44 4.92 -6.36
CA SER A 348 -9.60 3.95 -7.06
C SER A 348 -8.36 4.61 -7.70
N CYS A 349 -8.55 5.71 -8.42
CA CYS A 349 -7.44 6.45 -9.03
C CYS A 349 -6.47 7.00 -7.98
N ALA A 350 -6.97 7.54 -6.87
CA ALA A 350 -6.13 8.05 -5.79
C ALA A 350 -5.26 6.97 -5.16
N ILE A 351 -5.84 5.79 -4.88
CA ILE A 351 -5.14 4.64 -4.32
C ILE A 351 -4.09 4.09 -5.30
N ILE A 352 -4.45 3.96 -6.58
CA ILE A 352 -3.53 3.48 -7.62
C ILE A 352 -2.35 4.43 -7.75
N GLN A 353 -2.58 5.74 -7.89
CA GLN A 353 -1.50 6.74 -8.01
C GLN A 353 -0.59 6.72 -6.79
N PHE A 354 -1.16 6.73 -5.59
CA PHE A 354 -0.38 6.66 -4.34
C PHE A 354 0.48 5.41 -4.29
N SER A 355 -0.11 4.25 -4.64
CA SER A 355 0.60 2.97 -4.63
C SER A 355 1.71 2.91 -5.68
N LEU A 356 1.44 3.35 -6.93
CA LEU A 356 2.44 3.37 -8.00
C LEU A 356 3.69 4.15 -7.60
N ILE A 357 3.51 5.33 -7.01
CA ILE A 357 4.64 6.18 -6.60
C ILE A 357 5.35 5.58 -5.39
N SER A 358 4.62 5.14 -4.39
CA SER A 358 5.22 4.59 -3.16
C SER A 358 6.02 3.31 -3.43
N LEU A 359 5.52 2.42 -4.28
CA LEU A 359 6.16 1.16 -4.67
C LEU A 359 7.44 1.37 -5.51
N PHE A 360 7.61 2.55 -6.10
CA PHE A 360 8.86 2.90 -6.79
C PHE A 360 10.02 3.09 -5.82
N PHE A 361 9.75 3.48 -4.57
CA PHE A 361 10.78 3.80 -3.59
C PHE A 361 11.05 2.70 -2.57
N ASP A 362 10.24 1.63 -2.53
CA ASP A 362 10.51 0.43 -1.72
C ASP A 362 9.76 -0.80 -2.22
N SER A 363 10.27 -1.98 -1.86
CA SER A 363 9.68 -3.28 -2.19
C SER A 363 8.62 -3.67 -1.15
N MET A 364 7.53 -2.88 -1.08
CA MET A 364 6.56 -2.95 0.01
C MET A 364 5.76 -4.25 0.05
N PHE A 365 5.51 -4.91 -1.10
CA PHE A 365 4.79 -6.19 -1.12
C PHE A 365 5.61 -7.40 -0.64
N LEU A 366 6.87 -7.19 -0.24
CA LEU A 366 7.60 -8.17 0.57
C LEU A 366 7.01 -8.30 1.98
N TYR A 367 6.28 -7.28 2.46
CA TYR A 367 5.63 -7.28 3.76
C TYR A 367 4.17 -7.75 3.66
N SER A 368 3.83 -8.87 4.32
CA SER A 368 2.45 -9.39 4.35
C SER A 368 1.44 -8.34 4.84
N HIS A 369 1.83 -7.47 5.78
CA HIS A 369 1.00 -6.39 6.32
C HIS A 369 0.48 -5.46 5.21
N VAL A 370 1.35 -5.09 4.26
CA VAL A 370 0.99 -4.22 3.12
C VAL A 370 0.05 -4.93 2.16
N VAL A 371 0.30 -6.23 1.88
CA VAL A 371 -0.56 -7.03 0.99
C VAL A 371 -1.96 -7.18 1.60
N ILE A 372 -2.05 -7.50 2.90
CA ILE A 372 -3.30 -7.60 3.65
C ILE A 372 -4.10 -6.30 3.55
N LEU A 373 -3.44 -5.18 3.86
CA LEU A 373 -4.06 -3.87 3.80
C LEU A 373 -4.57 -3.54 2.39
N TYR A 374 -3.72 -3.68 1.38
CA TYR A 374 -4.05 -3.31 0.01
C TYR A 374 -5.25 -4.11 -0.52
N CYS A 375 -5.26 -5.42 -0.30
CA CYS A 375 -6.39 -6.26 -0.70
C CYS A 375 -7.66 -5.98 0.12
N SER A 376 -7.54 -5.70 1.43
CA SER A 376 -8.68 -5.29 2.26
C SER A 376 -9.30 -3.99 1.75
N ILE A 377 -8.48 -3.06 1.27
CA ILE A 377 -8.92 -1.81 0.63
C ILE A 377 -9.69 -2.09 -0.67
N ILE A 378 -9.21 -2.99 -1.53
CA ILE A 378 -9.93 -3.40 -2.75
C ILE A 378 -11.31 -3.96 -2.40
N MET A 379 -11.37 -4.82 -1.37
CA MET A 379 -12.65 -5.37 -0.89
C MET A 379 -13.58 -4.27 -0.37
N VAL A 380 -13.06 -3.30 0.38
CA VAL A 380 -13.86 -2.15 0.88
C VAL A 380 -14.39 -1.31 -0.29
N ILE A 381 -13.59 -1.02 -1.30
CA ILE A 381 -14.04 -0.29 -2.50
C ILE A 381 -15.15 -1.07 -3.20
N TYR A 382 -15.03 -2.41 -3.28
CA TYR A 382 -16.08 -3.27 -3.83
C TYR A 382 -17.38 -3.11 -3.05
N TYR A 383 -17.37 -3.29 -1.72
CA TYR A 383 -18.59 -3.18 -0.91
C TYR A 383 -19.21 -1.78 -0.93
N PHE A 384 -18.40 -0.71 -0.92
CA PHE A 384 -18.90 0.66 -1.06
C PHE A 384 -19.58 0.90 -2.40
N SER A 385 -19.12 0.18 -3.43
CA SER A 385 -19.72 0.30 -4.76
C SER A 385 -20.98 -0.53 -4.95
N CYS A 386 -21.16 -1.63 -4.21
CA CYS A 386 -22.32 -2.52 -4.30
C CYS A 386 -23.48 -2.10 -3.39
N GLY A 387 -23.20 -1.50 -2.23
CA GLY A 387 -24.20 -1.28 -1.18
C GLY A 387 -25.33 -0.27 -1.47
N ASP A 388 -25.33 0.39 -2.63
CA ASP A 388 -26.49 1.20 -3.07
C ASP A 388 -27.54 0.38 -3.84
N TYR A 389 -27.29 -0.90 -4.10
CA TYR A 389 -28.27 -1.79 -4.75
C TYR A 389 -29.33 -2.31 -3.78
N GLU A 390 -29.07 -2.28 -2.47
CA GLU A 390 -30.02 -2.74 -1.45
C GLU A 390 -31.13 -1.71 -1.11
N LYS A 391 -31.08 -0.50 -1.69
CA LYS A 391 -32.08 0.57 -1.49
C LYS A 391 -33.08 0.71 -2.66
N LYS A 392 -33.06 -0.19 -3.61
CA LYS A 392 -34.10 -0.33 -4.64
C LYS A 392 -34.83 -1.64 -4.45
#